data_b1eb7c227e76c19f1e7f297e5e1d6ed4
#
_entry.id   b1eb7c227e76c19f1e7f297e5e1d6ed4
#
_cell.length_a   1.000
_cell.length_b   1.000
_cell.length_c   1.000
_cell.angle_alpha   90.00
_cell.angle_beta   90.00
_cell.angle_gamma   90.00
#
_symmetry.space_group_name_H-M   'P 1'
#
loop_
_entity.id
_entity.type
_entity.pdbx_description
1 polymer ?
#
loop_
_entity_poly.entity_id
_entity_poly.type
_entity_poly.pdbx_seq_one_letter_code
_entity_poly.pdbx_strand_id
1 'polypeptide(L)'
;SVKSRGLGDVYKRQVVDTAHGHSKKVSEIISFIKKKKNKKTALCAGNIATPEAAKFLLKAGVDVIKVGIGPGSICTTRLVAGIGVPQLSAILNVRGGIKNKNVKIISDGGIKYSGDLAKAFAAGADAVMIGSLFAGTDETPGKLIKKNGKLYKSFRGMGSVGAMNKGSADRYFQSKQKDQSKYVPEGVEGLAKYKGKVDKIIFKLVGGLRSSMGYLGSKQIKYLRSKPQFVKITKAGFYESMVHNVDVIKSDRKY
;
A
#
# COMPACT_ATOMS: atom_id res chain seq x y z
N SER A 1 -2.47 12.89 -17.07
CA SER A 1 -1.29 13.48 -17.72
C SER A 1 -0.07 13.29 -16.83
N VAL A 2 0.87 12.48 -17.27
CA VAL A 2 2.17 12.30 -16.60
C VAL A 2 2.99 13.54 -16.90
N LYS A 3 3.08 14.46 -15.96
CA LYS A 3 4.07 15.54 -16.04
C LYS A 3 5.43 14.96 -15.64
N SER A 4 6.27 14.74 -16.66
CA SER A 4 7.70 14.51 -16.49
C SER A 4 8.34 15.73 -15.84
N ARG A 5 8.87 15.59 -14.65
CA ARG A 5 9.78 16.56 -14.08
C ARG A 5 11.21 16.09 -14.32
N GLY A 6 11.80 16.69 -15.33
CA GLY A 6 13.12 17.18 -15.41
C GLY A 6 14.31 16.26 -15.47
N LEU A 7 15.28 16.74 -16.19
CA LEU A 7 16.70 16.41 -16.18
C LEU A 7 17.04 14.96 -16.62
N GLY A 8 16.93 14.70 -17.93
CA GLY A 8 17.72 13.64 -18.58
C GLY A 8 17.62 12.22 -18.02
N ASP A 9 16.85 12.03 -16.96
CA ASP A 9 16.75 10.75 -16.28
C ASP A 9 15.73 9.86 -16.97
N VAL A 10 16.25 8.81 -17.56
CA VAL A 10 15.45 7.65 -18.00
C VAL A 10 14.59 7.20 -16.84
N TYR A 11 13.26 7.26 -16.99
CA TYR A 11 12.34 6.75 -15.98
C TYR A 11 12.70 5.34 -15.57
N LYS A 12 13.09 5.15 -14.32
CA LYS A 12 13.42 3.84 -13.77
C LYS A 12 12.19 2.97 -13.60
N ARG A 13 11.00 3.59 -13.45
CA ARG A 13 9.73 2.88 -13.26
C ARG A 13 8.55 3.69 -13.76
N GLN A 14 7.60 3.03 -14.43
CA GLN A 14 6.27 3.54 -14.73
C GLN A 14 5.22 2.72 -13.97
N VAL A 15 4.15 3.37 -13.54
CA VAL A 15 3.09 2.73 -12.75
C VAL A 15 1.73 2.99 -13.40
N VAL A 16 1.01 1.91 -13.72
CA VAL A 16 -0.42 1.93 -14.04
C VAL A 16 -1.17 1.63 -12.75
N ASP A 17 -1.68 2.68 -12.12
CA ASP A 17 -2.29 2.63 -10.80
C ASP A 17 -3.80 2.81 -10.86
N THR A 18 -4.56 1.77 -10.54
CA THR A 18 -6.02 1.72 -10.58
C THR A 18 -6.59 1.10 -9.31
N ALA A 19 -7.87 1.34 -9.01
CA ALA A 19 -8.56 0.67 -7.90
C ALA A 19 -8.71 -0.84 -8.16
N HIS A 20 -8.80 -1.26 -9.44
CA HIS A 20 -8.88 -2.66 -9.86
C HIS A 20 -8.09 -2.88 -11.14
N GLY A 21 -6.94 -3.54 -11.03
CA GLY A 21 -6.00 -3.78 -12.14
C GLY A 21 -6.42 -4.89 -13.11
N HIS A 22 -7.37 -5.74 -12.75
CA HIS A 22 -7.83 -6.88 -13.57
C HIS A 22 -8.92 -6.42 -14.56
N SER A 23 -8.56 -5.55 -15.50
CA SER A 23 -9.48 -5.07 -16.53
C SER A 23 -8.82 -4.97 -17.90
N LYS A 24 -9.62 -5.12 -18.97
CA LYS A 24 -9.17 -5.03 -20.36
C LYS A 24 -8.45 -3.70 -20.64
N LYS A 25 -9.03 -2.58 -20.19
CA LYS A 25 -8.45 -1.24 -20.34
C LYS A 25 -7.06 -1.13 -19.72
N VAL A 26 -6.85 -1.71 -18.54
CA VAL A 26 -5.53 -1.73 -17.89
C VAL A 26 -4.53 -2.53 -18.72
N SER A 27 -4.92 -3.71 -19.26
CA SER A 27 -4.06 -4.51 -20.14
C SER A 27 -3.68 -3.78 -21.43
N GLU A 28 -4.60 -3.05 -22.02
CA GLU A 28 -4.37 -2.22 -23.23
C GLU A 28 -3.35 -1.11 -22.95
N ILE A 29 -3.53 -0.39 -21.82
CA ILE A 29 -2.59 0.65 -21.37
C ILE A 29 -1.20 0.08 -21.12
N ILE A 30 -1.10 -1.07 -20.43
CA ILE A 30 0.17 -1.77 -20.18
C ILE A 30 0.85 -2.11 -21.52
N SER A 31 0.11 -2.68 -22.45
CA SER A 31 0.63 -3.04 -23.78
C SER A 31 1.11 -1.83 -24.57
N PHE A 32 0.39 -0.72 -24.51
CA PHE A 32 0.79 0.54 -25.12
C PHE A 32 2.09 1.08 -24.51
N ILE A 33 2.17 1.14 -23.17
CA ILE A 33 3.37 1.62 -22.47
C ILE A 33 4.56 0.72 -22.77
N LYS A 34 4.37 -0.60 -22.79
CA LYS A 34 5.42 -1.58 -23.07
C LYS A 34 6.07 -1.36 -24.44
N LYS A 35 5.30 -0.98 -25.45
CA LYS A 35 5.80 -0.66 -26.80
C LYS A 35 6.62 0.64 -26.82
N LYS A 36 6.30 1.60 -25.96
CA LYS A 36 6.86 2.96 -25.96
C LYS A 36 7.98 3.15 -24.93
N LYS A 37 8.02 2.35 -23.86
CA LYS A 37 9.01 2.52 -22.78
C LYS A 37 10.41 2.10 -23.20
N ASN A 38 11.42 2.69 -22.55
CA ASN A 38 12.78 2.19 -22.61
C ASN A 38 12.87 0.76 -21.99
N LYS A 39 13.71 -0.11 -22.58
CA LYS A 39 13.92 -1.49 -22.07
C LYS A 39 14.33 -1.55 -20.60
N LYS A 40 15.07 -0.55 -20.10
CA LYS A 40 15.52 -0.44 -18.71
C LYS A 40 14.45 0.03 -17.73
N THR A 41 13.30 0.54 -18.21
CA THR A 41 12.21 1.04 -17.36
C THR A 41 11.34 -0.12 -16.89
N ALA A 42 11.22 -0.32 -15.58
CA ALA A 42 10.31 -1.30 -15.01
C ALA A 42 8.86 -0.82 -15.10
N LEU A 43 7.94 -1.71 -15.46
CA LEU A 43 6.50 -1.43 -15.55
C LEU A 43 5.78 -2.09 -14.38
N CYS A 44 5.16 -1.27 -13.53
CA CYS A 44 4.34 -1.69 -12.40
C CYS A 44 2.86 -1.51 -12.73
N ALA A 45 2.02 -2.45 -12.33
CA ALA A 45 0.57 -2.29 -12.43
C ALA A 45 -0.15 -2.86 -11.20
N GLY A 46 -1.32 -2.34 -10.94
CA GLY A 46 -2.23 -2.75 -9.87
C GLY A 46 -3.40 -1.76 -9.72
N ASN A 47 -4.22 -1.94 -8.68
CA ASN A 47 -4.06 -2.93 -7.62
C ASN A 47 -4.84 -4.21 -7.94
N ILE A 48 -4.32 -5.30 -7.41
CA ILE A 48 -4.97 -6.60 -7.49
C ILE A 48 -4.90 -7.34 -6.15
N ALA A 49 -5.64 -8.44 -6.00
CA ALA A 49 -5.64 -9.26 -4.79
C ALA A 49 -5.75 -10.77 -5.06
N THR A 50 -5.85 -11.19 -6.33
CA THR A 50 -6.07 -12.60 -6.70
C THR A 50 -4.99 -13.18 -7.60
N PRO A 51 -4.79 -14.51 -7.60
CA PRO A 51 -3.84 -15.17 -8.49
C PRO A 51 -4.17 -15.00 -9.98
N GLU A 52 -5.47 -14.99 -10.33
CA GLU A 52 -5.96 -14.82 -11.69
C GLU A 52 -5.59 -13.44 -12.23
N ALA A 53 -5.83 -12.40 -11.42
CA ALA A 53 -5.44 -11.03 -11.76
C ALA A 53 -3.92 -10.89 -11.93
N ALA A 54 -3.13 -11.60 -11.10
CA ALA A 54 -1.68 -11.62 -11.25
C ALA A 54 -1.26 -12.24 -12.59
N LYS A 55 -1.81 -13.40 -12.95
CA LYS A 55 -1.55 -14.06 -14.24
C LYS A 55 -1.95 -13.17 -15.42
N PHE A 56 -3.08 -12.47 -15.31
CA PHE A 56 -3.56 -11.52 -16.31
C PHE A 56 -2.57 -10.37 -16.54
N LEU A 57 -2.11 -9.72 -15.47
CA LEU A 57 -1.14 -8.62 -15.57
C LEU A 57 0.21 -9.10 -16.10
N LEU A 58 0.66 -10.30 -15.71
CA LEU A 58 1.89 -10.91 -16.21
C LEU A 58 1.83 -11.16 -17.71
N LYS A 59 0.69 -11.68 -18.21
CA LYS A 59 0.46 -11.88 -19.65
C LYS A 59 0.53 -10.55 -20.42
N ALA A 60 0.06 -9.45 -19.82
CA ALA A 60 0.19 -8.11 -20.38
C ALA A 60 1.64 -7.59 -20.36
N GLY A 61 2.52 -8.17 -19.54
CA GLY A 61 3.96 -7.93 -19.54
C GLY A 61 4.46 -6.93 -18.51
N VAL A 62 3.88 -6.93 -17.31
CA VAL A 62 4.38 -6.16 -16.17
C VAL A 62 5.61 -6.81 -15.52
N ASP A 63 6.48 -5.99 -14.96
CA ASP A 63 7.66 -6.41 -14.19
C ASP A 63 7.36 -6.43 -12.68
N VAL A 64 6.40 -5.59 -12.24
CA VAL A 64 6.06 -5.39 -10.84
C VAL A 64 4.53 -5.37 -10.68
N ILE A 65 4.02 -6.06 -9.67
CA ILE A 65 2.60 -6.11 -9.35
C ILE A 65 2.36 -5.38 -8.02
N LYS A 66 1.37 -4.49 -7.99
CA LYS A 66 0.93 -3.81 -6.78
C LYS A 66 -0.32 -4.49 -6.22
N VAL A 67 -0.21 -5.00 -4.98
CA VAL A 67 -1.21 -5.84 -4.31
C VAL A 67 -1.87 -5.10 -3.17
N GLY A 68 -3.20 -5.04 -3.19
CA GLY A 68 -4.00 -4.48 -2.10
C GLY A 68 -5.30 -3.87 -2.60
N ILE A 69 -6.44 -4.46 -2.19
CA ILE A 69 -7.79 -3.95 -2.45
C ILE A 69 -8.46 -3.67 -1.10
N GLY A 70 -8.61 -2.39 -0.78
CA GLY A 70 -9.30 -1.93 0.42
C GLY A 70 -8.53 -1.96 1.75
N PRO A 71 -7.19 -2.17 1.85
CA PRO A 71 -6.50 -2.22 3.13
C PRO A 71 -6.11 -0.84 3.70
N GLY A 72 -6.26 0.23 2.93
CA GLY A 72 -5.90 1.58 3.35
C GLY A 72 -6.74 2.08 4.52
N SER A 73 -6.13 2.85 5.44
CA SER A 73 -6.79 3.34 6.65
C SER A 73 -7.92 4.35 6.41
N ILE A 74 -7.92 4.98 5.24
CA ILE A 74 -8.92 5.95 4.78
C ILE A 74 -9.68 5.45 3.55
N CYS A 75 -9.54 4.17 3.21
CA CYS A 75 -10.26 3.50 2.13
C CYS A 75 -11.58 2.94 2.66
N THR A 76 -12.67 3.20 1.94
CA THR A 76 -14.00 2.68 2.24
C THR A 76 -14.54 1.72 1.18
N THR A 77 -13.71 1.30 0.22
CA THR A 77 -14.11 0.37 -0.86
C THR A 77 -14.80 -0.89 -0.32
N ARG A 78 -14.30 -1.46 0.79
CA ARG A 78 -14.90 -2.65 1.40
C ARG A 78 -16.30 -2.41 1.95
N LEU A 79 -16.60 -1.19 2.38
CA LEU A 79 -17.90 -0.81 2.92
C LEU A 79 -18.85 -0.37 1.81
N VAL A 80 -18.36 0.43 0.86
CA VAL A 80 -19.17 1.03 -0.20
C VAL A 80 -19.45 0.04 -1.33
N ALA A 81 -18.42 -0.67 -1.79
CA ALA A 81 -18.52 -1.60 -2.91
C ALA A 81 -18.61 -3.09 -2.48
N GLY A 82 -18.37 -3.41 -1.20
CA GLY A 82 -18.31 -4.78 -0.72
C GLY A 82 -17.09 -5.57 -1.24
N ILE A 83 -16.11 -4.88 -1.83
CA ILE A 83 -14.96 -5.48 -2.51
C ILE A 83 -13.69 -5.29 -1.68
N GLY A 84 -12.95 -6.37 -1.49
CA GLY A 84 -11.65 -6.32 -0.82
C GLY A 84 -11.18 -7.69 -0.35
N VAL A 85 -9.88 -7.77 -0.06
CA VAL A 85 -9.24 -8.99 0.48
C VAL A 85 -8.34 -8.58 1.64
N PRO A 86 -8.30 -9.33 2.77
CA PRO A 86 -7.31 -9.10 3.83
C PRO A 86 -5.90 -9.10 3.25
N GLN A 87 -5.09 -8.09 3.63
CA GLN A 87 -3.83 -7.80 2.93
C GLN A 87 -2.84 -8.96 2.93
N LEU A 88 -2.67 -9.63 4.07
CA LEU A 88 -1.77 -10.79 4.15
C LEU A 88 -2.21 -11.91 3.22
N SER A 89 -3.51 -12.22 3.20
CA SER A 89 -4.11 -13.22 2.29
C SER A 89 -3.91 -12.82 0.83
N ALA A 90 -4.09 -11.54 0.49
CA ALA A 90 -3.88 -11.05 -0.86
C ALA A 90 -2.43 -11.27 -1.34
N ILE A 91 -1.44 -10.98 -0.49
CA ILE A 91 -0.02 -11.18 -0.81
C ILE A 91 0.27 -12.67 -1.01
N LEU A 92 -0.16 -13.53 -0.07
CA LEU A 92 0.04 -14.99 -0.15
C LEU A 92 -0.59 -15.57 -1.42
N ASN A 93 -1.83 -15.22 -1.72
CA ASN A 93 -2.56 -15.68 -2.90
C ASN A 93 -1.86 -15.26 -4.20
N VAL A 94 -1.52 -13.98 -4.32
CA VAL A 94 -0.84 -13.45 -5.50
C VAL A 94 0.55 -14.09 -5.66
N ARG A 95 1.32 -14.21 -4.59
CA ARG A 95 2.65 -14.85 -4.64
C ARG A 95 2.55 -16.33 -5.01
N GLY A 96 1.60 -17.07 -4.45
CA GLY A 96 1.34 -18.47 -4.79
C GLY A 96 0.91 -18.68 -6.25
N GLY A 97 0.22 -17.71 -6.83
CA GLY A 97 -0.20 -17.75 -8.25
C GLY A 97 0.89 -17.40 -9.25
N ILE A 98 2.06 -16.88 -8.81
CA ILE A 98 3.15 -16.43 -9.67
C ILE A 98 4.28 -17.45 -9.68
N LYS A 99 4.45 -18.18 -10.80
CA LYS A 99 5.58 -19.12 -10.99
C LYS A 99 6.90 -18.39 -11.28
N ASN A 100 6.85 -17.23 -11.94
CA ASN A 100 8.03 -16.44 -12.30
C ASN A 100 8.60 -15.69 -11.09
N LYS A 101 9.73 -16.13 -10.57
CA LYS A 101 10.44 -15.55 -9.42
C LYS A 101 11.02 -14.14 -9.68
N ASN A 102 11.14 -13.73 -10.94
CA ASN A 102 11.69 -12.40 -11.29
C ASN A 102 10.65 -11.28 -11.12
N VAL A 103 9.36 -11.59 -11.11
CA VAL A 103 8.29 -10.62 -10.89
C VAL A 103 8.30 -10.16 -9.44
N LYS A 104 8.26 -8.85 -9.24
CA LYS A 104 8.28 -8.21 -7.93
C LYS A 104 6.86 -7.88 -7.46
N ILE A 105 6.65 -7.93 -6.15
CA ILE A 105 5.38 -7.59 -5.51
C ILE A 105 5.58 -6.40 -4.59
N ILE A 106 4.75 -5.37 -4.75
CA ILE A 106 4.58 -4.29 -3.79
C ILE A 106 3.31 -4.55 -2.99
N SER A 107 3.44 -4.74 -1.67
CA SER A 107 2.29 -4.77 -0.76
C SER A 107 1.84 -3.33 -0.48
N ASP A 108 0.66 -2.96 -0.97
CA ASP A 108 0.13 -1.61 -0.87
C ASP A 108 -0.97 -1.52 0.18
N GLY A 109 -0.65 -0.86 1.29
CA GLY A 109 -1.54 -0.65 2.42
C GLY A 109 -1.51 -1.74 3.50
N GLY A 110 -2.24 -1.50 4.58
CA GLY A 110 -2.39 -2.44 5.69
C GLY A 110 -1.26 -2.44 6.72
N ILE A 111 -0.19 -1.69 6.54
CA ILE A 111 0.94 -1.60 7.47
C ILE A 111 0.61 -0.59 8.58
N LYS A 112 0.46 -1.07 9.80
CA LYS A 112 0.22 -0.27 11.02
C LYS A 112 1.40 -0.34 11.99
N TYR A 113 2.08 -1.47 12.03
CA TYR A 113 3.18 -1.78 12.94
C TYR A 113 4.38 -2.32 12.18
N SER A 114 5.55 -2.31 12.81
CA SER A 114 6.76 -2.91 12.22
C SER A 114 6.61 -4.42 11.98
N GLY A 115 5.85 -5.11 12.83
CA GLY A 115 5.52 -6.53 12.63
C GLY A 115 4.72 -6.80 11.34
N ASP A 116 3.87 -5.86 10.90
CA ASP A 116 3.14 -6.01 9.65
C ASP A 116 4.08 -5.93 8.44
N LEU A 117 5.14 -5.10 8.54
CA LEU A 117 6.19 -5.03 7.53
C LEU A 117 6.90 -6.39 7.38
N ALA A 118 7.28 -7.01 8.50
CA ALA A 118 7.91 -8.34 8.50
C ALA A 118 6.99 -9.42 7.92
N LYS A 119 5.70 -9.41 8.30
CA LYS A 119 4.67 -10.32 7.76
C LYS A 119 4.49 -10.14 6.25
N ALA A 120 4.47 -8.91 5.74
CA ALA A 120 4.34 -8.65 4.31
C ALA A 120 5.51 -9.25 3.51
N PHE A 121 6.76 -9.07 3.98
CA PHE A 121 7.94 -9.69 3.35
C PHE A 121 7.91 -11.20 3.45
N ALA A 122 7.56 -11.75 4.60
CA ALA A 122 7.42 -13.19 4.81
C ALA A 122 6.36 -13.81 3.89
N ALA A 123 5.25 -13.12 3.65
CA ALA A 123 4.21 -13.54 2.71
C ALA A 123 4.62 -13.43 1.25
N GLY A 124 5.73 -12.78 0.93
CA GLY A 124 6.28 -12.73 -0.42
C GLY A 124 6.32 -11.37 -1.09
N ALA A 125 6.04 -10.28 -0.38
CA ALA A 125 6.28 -8.94 -0.90
C ALA A 125 7.80 -8.68 -1.08
N ASP A 126 8.16 -7.89 -2.07
CA ASP A 126 9.52 -7.40 -2.31
C ASP A 126 9.69 -5.96 -1.80
N ALA A 127 8.58 -5.23 -1.72
CA ALA A 127 8.50 -3.88 -1.16
C ALA A 127 7.14 -3.66 -0.51
N VAL A 128 7.02 -2.62 0.31
CA VAL A 128 5.75 -2.17 0.88
C VAL A 128 5.48 -0.72 0.49
N MET A 129 4.21 -0.38 0.30
CA MET A 129 3.73 0.99 0.14
C MET A 129 2.95 1.37 1.39
N ILE A 130 3.33 2.49 2.00
CA ILE A 130 2.83 2.94 3.29
C ILE A 130 2.21 4.32 3.14
N GLY A 131 0.95 4.47 3.54
CA GLY A 131 0.23 5.74 3.55
C GLY A 131 0.16 6.34 4.96
N SER A 132 -0.69 5.78 5.83
CA SER A 132 -1.08 6.38 7.10
C SER A 132 0.06 6.58 8.11
N LEU A 133 1.05 5.69 8.13
CA LEU A 133 2.20 5.87 9.02
C LEU A 133 3.03 7.10 8.61
N PHE A 134 3.16 7.39 7.33
CA PHE A 134 3.89 8.55 6.83
C PHE A 134 3.02 9.80 6.78
N ALA A 135 1.70 9.68 6.72
CA ALA A 135 0.81 10.84 6.80
C ALA A 135 1.08 11.63 8.09
N GLY A 136 1.20 12.96 7.96
CA GLY A 136 1.52 13.85 9.07
C GLY A 136 3.01 14.05 9.35
N THR A 137 3.91 13.50 8.53
CA THR A 137 5.35 13.80 8.63
C THR A 137 5.71 15.11 7.90
N ASP A 138 6.90 15.63 8.16
CA ASP A 138 7.38 16.85 7.52
C ASP A 138 7.43 16.73 6.00
N GLU A 139 7.83 15.55 5.51
CA GLU A 139 8.06 15.27 4.09
C GLU A 139 6.75 15.05 3.31
N THR A 140 5.61 14.83 4.00
CA THR A 140 4.32 14.73 3.31
C THR A 140 3.79 16.11 2.92
N PRO A 141 3.08 16.23 1.79
CA PRO A 141 2.52 17.51 1.36
C PRO A 141 1.43 17.99 2.32
N GLY A 142 1.15 19.31 2.26
CA GLY A 142 0.12 19.96 3.06
C GLY A 142 0.69 20.81 4.19
N LYS A 143 -0.10 21.82 4.57
CA LYS A 143 0.24 22.73 5.65
C LYS A 143 -0.06 22.10 7.02
N LEU A 144 0.66 22.53 8.04
CA LEU A 144 0.34 22.23 9.43
C LEU A 144 -0.96 22.93 9.84
N ILE A 145 -1.83 22.19 10.48
CA ILE A 145 -3.14 22.63 10.97
C ILE A 145 -3.15 22.47 12.49
N LYS A 146 -3.37 23.55 13.23
CA LYS A 146 -3.52 23.50 14.69
C LYS A 146 -5.01 23.28 15.01
N LYS A 147 -5.32 22.25 15.78
CA LYS A 147 -6.67 21.92 16.25
C LYS A 147 -6.59 21.44 17.69
N ASN A 148 -7.33 22.08 18.60
CA ASN A 148 -7.34 21.74 20.04
C ASN A 148 -5.92 21.61 20.64
N GLY A 149 -5.06 22.61 20.39
CA GLY A 149 -3.69 22.64 20.87
C GLY A 149 -2.72 21.68 20.21
N LYS A 150 -3.16 20.81 19.29
CA LYS A 150 -2.34 19.79 18.62
C LYS A 150 -2.15 20.09 17.14
N LEU A 151 -1.03 19.64 16.59
CA LEU A 151 -0.69 19.82 15.17
C LEU A 151 -1.12 18.60 14.34
N TYR A 152 -1.61 18.88 13.14
CA TYR A 152 -2.09 17.91 12.17
C TYR A 152 -1.67 18.31 10.75
N LYS A 153 -1.73 17.35 9.82
CA LYS A 153 -1.74 17.58 8.37
C LYS A 153 -2.99 16.97 7.75
N SER A 154 -3.48 17.54 6.65
CA SER A 154 -4.56 16.95 5.88
C SER A 154 -4.11 15.60 5.29
N PHE A 155 -4.98 14.61 5.38
CA PHE A 155 -4.76 13.28 4.83
C PHE A 155 -6.04 12.82 4.15
N ARG A 156 -5.98 12.52 2.85
CA ARG A 156 -7.14 12.13 2.07
C ARG A 156 -6.91 10.88 1.25
N GLY A 157 -7.96 10.04 1.13
CA GLY A 157 -7.98 8.89 0.26
C GLY A 157 -8.10 9.31 -1.21
N MET A 158 -7.53 8.51 -2.09
CA MET A 158 -7.64 8.71 -3.54
C MET A 158 -9.09 8.61 -4.03
N GLY A 159 -9.95 7.85 -3.33
CA GLY A 159 -11.39 7.74 -3.58
C GLY A 159 -12.25 8.76 -2.84
N SER A 160 -11.67 9.78 -2.20
CA SER A 160 -12.44 10.87 -1.58
C SER A 160 -12.97 11.85 -2.64
N VAL A 161 -14.06 12.56 -2.33
CA VAL A 161 -14.65 13.55 -3.23
C VAL A 161 -13.64 14.60 -3.69
N GLY A 162 -12.86 15.13 -2.73
CA GLY A 162 -11.85 16.14 -3.07
C GLY A 162 -10.67 15.60 -3.91
N ALA A 163 -10.35 14.30 -3.80
CA ALA A 163 -9.37 13.68 -4.69
C ALA A 163 -9.96 13.43 -6.09
N MET A 164 -11.21 12.95 -6.16
CA MET A 164 -11.90 12.71 -7.43
C MET A 164 -12.05 13.98 -8.25
N ASN A 165 -12.39 15.10 -7.61
CA ASN A 165 -12.44 16.42 -8.26
C ASN A 165 -11.08 16.87 -8.83
N LYS A 166 -9.99 16.43 -8.23
CA LYS A 166 -8.62 16.75 -8.69
C LYS A 166 -8.07 15.76 -9.70
N GLY A 167 -8.89 14.79 -10.16
CA GLY A 167 -8.56 13.91 -11.27
C GLY A 167 -8.34 12.45 -10.94
N SER A 168 -8.73 11.97 -9.74
CA SER A 168 -8.64 10.54 -9.41
C SER A 168 -9.93 9.74 -9.65
N ALA A 169 -10.96 10.37 -10.23
CA ALA A 169 -12.25 9.71 -10.46
C ALA A 169 -12.14 8.51 -11.42
N ASP A 170 -11.31 8.63 -12.47
CA ASP A 170 -11.05 7.56 -13.43
C ASP A 170 -10.44 6.31 -12.82
N ARG A 171 -9.69 6.45 -11.71
CA ARG A 171 -9.17 5.35 -10.91
C ARG A 171 -10.29 4.44 -10.38
N TYR A 172 -11.46 5.02 -10.10
CA TYR A 172 -12.64 4.37 -9.54
C TYR A 172 -13.75 4.17 -10.58
N PHE A 173 -13.39 4.13 -11.86
CA PHE A 173 -14.33 3.95 -12.99
C PHE A 173 -15.41 5.03 -13.08
N GLN A 174 -15.17 6.20 -12.50
CA GLN A 174 -16.08 7.34 -12.54
C GLN A 174 -15.52 8.44 -13.43
N SER A 175 -16.38 9.06 -14.22
CA SER A 175 -16.05 10.24 -15.00
C SER A 175 -16.04 11.49 -14.12
N LYS A 176 -15.32 12.54 -14.56
CA LYS A 176 -15.33 13.83 -13.87
C LYS A 176 -16.74 14.39 -13.85
N GLN A 177 -17.26 14.73 -12.68
CA GLN A 177 -18.58 15.30 -12.45
C GLN A 177 -18.46 16.81 -12.22
N LYS A 178 -19.42 17.58 -12.79
CA LYS A 178 -19.59 19.00 -12.43
C LYS A 178 -20.20 19.14 -11.03
N ASP A 179 -21.17 18.29 -10.73
CA ASP A 179 -21.83 18.20 -9.43
C ASP A 179 -21.15 17.14 -8.57
N GLN A 180 -20.56 17.57 -7.46
CA GLN A 180 -19.81 16.68 -6.54
C GLN A 180 -20.69 15.65 -5.83
N SER A 181 -21.98 15.90 -5.69
CA SER A 181 -22.93 14.97 -5.06
C SER A 181 -23.15 13.70 -5.89
N LYS A 182 -22.77 13.71 -7.18
CA LYS A 182 -22.85 12.57 -8.08
C LYS A 182 -21.68 11.59 -8.00
N TYR A 183 -20.67 11.91 -7.21
CA TYR A 183 -19.62 10.93 -6.94
C TYR A 183 -20.08 9.90 -5.91
N VAL A 184 -19.65 8.66 -6.11
CA VAL A 184 -19.71 7.60 -5.09
C VAL A 184 -18.32 7.46 -4.48
N PRO A 185 -18.04 8.09 -3.32
CA PRO A 185 -16.71 8.08 -2.75
C PRO A 185 -16.38 6.73 -2.11
N GLU A 186 -15.19 6.23 -2.40
CA GLU A 186 -14.61 5.02 -1.80
C GLU A 186 -13.43 5.35 -0.87
N GLY A 187 -13.41 6.55 -0.34
CA GLY A 187 -12.41 7.02 0.59
C GLY A 187 -12.85 8.29 1.30
N VAL A 188 -12.21 8.55 2.44
CA VAL A 188 -12.51 9.71 3.28
C VAL A 188 -11.36 10.70 3.30
N GLU A 189 -11.65 11.92 3.74
CA GLU A 189 -10.68 12.95 4.07
C GLU A 189 -10.65 13.15 5.57
N GLY A 190 -9.46 13.37 6.12
CA GLY A 190 -9.29 13.54 7.55
C GLY A 190 -7.97 14.24 7.88
N LEU A 191 -7.66 14.25 9.15
CA LEU A 191 -6.45 14.84 9.70
C LEU A 191 -5.55 13.74 10.28
N ALA A 192 -4.31 13.67 9.83
CA ALA A 192 -3.27 12.87 10.45
C ALA A 192 -2.52 13.72 11.49
N LYS A 193 -2.32 13.18 12.69
CA LYS A 193 -1.49 13.86 13.71
C LYS A 193 -0.11 14.12 13.15
N TYR A 194 0.43 15.28 13.43
CA TYR A 194 1.81 15.61 13.10
C TYR A 194 2.79 14.70 13.86
N LYS A 195 3.81 14.23 13.17
CA LYS A 195 4.74 13.20 13.67
C LYS A 195 6.22 13.61 13.56
N GLY A 196 6.51 14.81 13.05
CA GLY A 196 7.87 15.24 12.74
C GLY A 196 8.46 14.50 11.53
N LYS A 197 9.76 14.33 11.50
CA LYS A 197 10.48 13.73 10.38
C LYS A 197 10.19 12.26 10.17
N VAL A 198 10.12 11.82 8.91
CA VAL A 198 9.81 10.44 8.49
C VAL A 198 10.89 9.45 8.89
N ASP A 199 12.14 9.88 8.99
CA ASP A 199 13.29 9.03 9.34
C ASP A 199 13.11 8.32 10.69
N LYS A 200 12.50 8.98 11.69
CA LYS A 200 12.15 8.37 12.98
C LYS A 200 11.18 7.19 12.82
N ILE A 201 10.22 7.30 11.90
CA ILE A 201 9.27 6.23 11.63
C ILE A 201 9.96 5.09 10.88
N ILE A 202 10.77 5.40 9.88
CA ILE A 202 11.55 4.41 9.13
C ILE A 202 12.50 3.66 10.06
N PHE A 203 13.19 4.35 10.96
CA PHE A 203 14.07 3.73 11.95
C PHE A 203 13.33 2.68 12.80
N LYS A 204 12.13 3.01 13.30
CA LYS A 204 11.30 2.07 14.09
C LYS A 204 10.82 0.88 13.26
N LEU A 205 10.39 1.11 12.03
CA LEU A 205 9.95 0.04 11.12
C LEU A 205 11.09 -0.93 10.78
N VAL A 206 12.26 -0.39 10.47
CA VAL A 206 13.45 -1.19 10.17
C VAL A 206 13.95 -1.92 11.41
N GLY A 207 13.89 -1.28 12.59
CA GLY A 207 14.22 -1.91 13.86
C GLY A 207 13.37 -3.15 14.14
N GLY A 208 12.04 -3.03 14.01
CA GLY A 208 11.13 -4.18 14.18
C GLY A 208 11.31 -5.28 13.13
N LEU A 209 11.62 -4.91 11.87
CA LEU A 209 11.98 -5.88 10.84
C LEU A 209 13.26 -6.64 11.21
N ARG A 210 14.29 -5.94 11.69
CA ARG A 210 15.54 -6.57 12.15
C ARG A 210 15.29 -7.52 13.32
N SER A 211 14.44 -7.14 14.29
CA SER A 211 14.04 -8.03 15.37
C SER A 211 13.40 -9.32 14.84
N SER A 212 12.44 -9.20 13.90
CA SER A 212 11.82 -10.37 13.26
C SER A 212 12.83 -11.24 12.54
N MET A 213 13.79 -10.64 11.84
CA MET A 213 14.88 -11.35 11.18
C MET A 213 15.77 -12.10 12.20
N GLY A 214 16.01 -11.49 13.36
CA GLY A 214 16.75 -12.11 14.46
C GLY A 214 16.06 -13.36 15.00
N TYR A 215 14.77 -13.27 15.34
CA TYR A 215 13.97 -14.42 15.78
C TYR A 215 13.96 -15.58 14.77
N LEU A 216 13.96 -15.28 13.50
CA LEU A 216 13.94 -16.28 12.43
C LEU A 216 15.35 -16.74 11.99
N GLY A 217 16.42 -16.22 12.57
CA GLY A 217 17.79 -16.49 12.16
C GLY A 217 18.05 -16.12 10.69
N SER A 218 17.40 -15.06 10.19
CA SER A 218 17.49 -14.64 8.79
C SER A 218 18.47 -13.49 8.62
N LYS A 219 19.58 -13.73 7.92
CA LYS A 219 20.58 -12.70 7.61
C LYS A 219 20.15 -11.74 6.48
N GLN A 220 19.18 -12.13 5.65
CA GLN A 220 18.70 -11.36 4.50
C GLN A 220 17.18 -11.47 4.38
N ILE A 221 16.54 -10.40 3.91
CA ILE A 221 15.07 -10.32 3.73
C ILE A 221 14.54 -11.45 2.83
N LYS A 222 15.30 -11.85 1.79
CA LYS A 222 14.87 -12.93 0.88
C LYS A 222 14.62 -14.27 1.60
N TYR A 223 15.27 -14.52 2.74
CA TYR A 223 15.09 -15.75 3.51
C TYR A 223 13.86 -15.70 4.44
N LEU A 224 13.26 -14.52 4.64
CA LEU A 224 12.01 -14.44 5.38
C LEU A 224 10.87 -15.23 4.74
N ARG A 225 10.94 -15.51 3.45
CA ARG A 225 9.88 -16.24 2.73
C ARG A 225 9.86 -17.74 3.02
N SER A 226 10.98 -18.32 3.41
CA SER A 226 11.13 -19.78 3.58
C SER A 226 11.15 -20.24 5.03
N LYS A 227 11.28 -19.34 5.98
CA LYS A 227 11.44 -19.68 7.40
C LYS A 227 10.19 -19.57 8.26
N PRO A 228 9.34 -18.52 8.11
CA PRO A 228 8.23 -18.30 9.03
C PRO A 228 7.04 -19.21 8.72
N GLN A 229 6.34 -19.58 9.79
CA GLN A 229 5.01 -20.16 9.71
C GLN A 229 3.99 -19.10 10.17
N PHE A 230 2.87 -19.02 9.43
CA PHE A 230 1.74 -18.18 9.80
C PHE A 230 0.71 -18.99 10.58
N VAL A 231 0.30 -18.48 11.73
CA VAL A 231 -0.76 -19.05 12.54
C VAL A 231 -1.97 -18.13 12.51
N LYS A 232 -3.16 -18.69 12.26
CA LYS A 232 -4.41 -17.95 12.43
C LYS A 232 -4.70 -17.80 13.92
N ILE A 233 -4.96 -16.57 14.34
CA ILE A 233 -5.38 -16.28 15.72
C ILE A 233 -6.82 -15.82 15.75
N THR A 234 -7.48 -16.05 16.89
CA THR A 234 -8.81 -15.53 17.19
C THR A 234 -8.73 -14.07 17.63
N LYS A 235 -9.89 -13.44 17.84
CA LYS A 235 -9.96 -12.11 18.44
C LYS A 235 -9.37 -12.12 19.86
N ALA A 236 -9.56 -13.18 20.63
CA ALA A 236 -8.96 -13.35 21.95
C ALA A 236 -7.42 -13.41 21.86
N GLY A 237 -6.85 -14.20 20.95
CA GLY A 237 -5.40 -14.25 20.73
C GLY A 237 -4.82 -12.92 20.22
N PHE A 238 -5.64 -12.12 19.53
CA PHE A 238 -5.22 -10.76 19.17
C PHE A 238 -5.11 -9.85 20.40
N TYR A 239 -6.06 -9.93 21.34
CA TYR A 239 -5.99 -9.17 22.59
C TYR A 239 -4.85 -9.64 23.49
N GLU A 240 -4.59 -10.95 23.57
CA GLU A 240 -3.43 -11.51 24.28
C GLU A 240 -2.11 -10.95 23.75
N SER A 241 -2.03 -10.64 22.44
CA SER A 241 -0.83 -10.05 21.83
C SER A 241 -0.59 -8.59 22.23
N MET A 242 -1.53 -7.96 22.91
CA MET A 242 -1.40 -6.58 23.39
C MET A 242 -0.86 -6.57 24.83
N VAL A 243 -0.28 -5.44 25.22
CA VAL A 243 0.06 -5.21 26.63
C VAL A 243 -1.22 -5.26 27.46
N HIS A 244 -1.25 -6.12 28.47
CA HIS A 244 -2.38 -6.33 29.36
C HIS A 244 -1.91 -6.50 30.80
N ASN A 245 -2.80 -6.31 31.76
CA ASN A 245 -2.58 -6.47 33.23
C ASN A 245 -1.47 -5.57 33.79
N VAL A 246 -1.11 -4.46 33.12
CA VAL A 246 -0.16 -3.47 33.61
C VAL A 246 -0.58 -2.06 33.21
N ASP A 247 -0.29 -1.09 34.08
CA ASP A 247 -0.41 0.33 33.75
C ASP A 247 0.85 0.80 33.07
N VAL A 248 0.73 1.24 31.83
CA VAL A 248 1.87 1.69 31.01
C VAL A 248 2.30 3.09 31.42
N ILE A 249 3.38 3.19 32.17
CA ILE A 249 3.96 4.46 32.63
C ILE A 249 4.64 5.20 31.47
N LYS A 250 5.37 4.48 30.60
CA LYS A 250 6.07 5.06 29.46
C LYS A 250 6.03 4.11 28.28
N SER A 251 5.49 4.57 27.19
CA SER A 251 5.49 3.84 25.92
C SER A 251 5.69 4.81 24.76
N ASP A 252 6.61 4.46 23.87
CA ASP A 252 6.78 5.14 22.60
C ASP A 252 5.61 4.87 21.62
N ARG A 253 4.67 4.02 21.99
CA ARG A 253 3.55 3.56 21.18
C ARG A 253 2.24 3.70 21.94
N LYS A 254 1.20 4.13 21.26
CA LYS A 254 -0.17 3.79 21.62
C LYS A 254 -0.44 2.43 20.99
N TYR A 255 -0.52 1.41 21.82
CA TYR A 255 -0.97 0.09 21.42
C TYR A 255 -2.47 0.09 21.18
#